data_53bccdec8bfaacccbe02f1e0349d9d7f
#
_entry.id   53bccdec8bfaacccbe02f1e0349d9d7f
#
_cell.length_a   1.000
_cell.length_b   1.000
_cell.length_c   1.000
_cell.angle_alpha   90.00
_cell.angle_beta   90.00
_cell.angle_gamma   90.00
#
_symmetry.space_group_name_H-M   'P 1'
#
loop_
_entity.id
_entity.type
_entity.pdbx_description
1 polymer ?
#
loop_
_entity_poly.entity_id
_entity_poly.type
_entity_poly.pdbx_seq_one_letter_code
_entity_poly.pdbx_strand_id
1 'polypeptide(L)'
;TGVGFSPTARRWDEKPETSLGALTIMAIRSAIEDAGISPSEIDGIVLTPESTTGVSNDPNSPAPEGWEDVFKMVDYPQAGITRGDIDWLLLNMPELKNVEFKMNGPVCMSVAFTSAAEAVSRGLTGTCLVVRGWHNLAGRYYVGQGAAALQTASGPGKYGGIWGMPACATTAMVFEEYCNKYGKNHDMMAPFVVEERRNGLMNPDGFFSQHRPEMI
;
A
#
# COMPACT_ATOMS: atom_id res chain seq x y z
N THR A 1 16.65 3.13 -13.57
CA THR A 1 15.43 2.80 -12.80
C THR A 1 15.58 1.43 -12.19
N GLY A 2 15.14 1.27 -10.96
CA GLY A 2 15.10 -0.01 -10.28
C GLY A 2 13.72 -0.27 -9.69
N VAL A 3 13.40 -1.53 -9.49
CA VAL A 3 12.14 -2.00 -8.92
C VAL A 3 12.44 -3.00 -7.81
N GLY A 4 11.77 -2.86 -6.68
CA GLY A 4 11.93 -3.76 -5.55
C GLY A 4 10.61 -4.14 -4.92
N PHE A 5 10.54 -5.38 -4.47
CA PHE A 5 9.37 -5.94 -3.82
C PHE A 5 9.76 -6.59 -2.49
N SER A 6 8.85 -6.53 -1.54
CA SER A 6 8.89 -7.39 -0.37
C SER A 6 8.23 -8.74 -0.70
N PRO A 7 8.52 -9.79 0.07
CA PRO A 7 7.73 -11.02 0.02
C PRO A 7 6.26 -10.72 0.25
N THR A 8 5.38 -11.47 -0.41
CA THR A 8 3.94 -11.35 -0.24
C THR A 8 3.47 -12.27 0.87
N ALA A 9 2.57 -11.77 1.73
CA ALA A 9 1.94 -12.55 2.77
C ALA A 9 0.43 -12.31 2.77
N ARG A 10 -0.36 -13.36 3.04
CA ARG A 10 -1.81 -13.22 3.11
C ARG A 10 -2.27 -12.58 4.40
N ARG A 11 -1.58 -12.91 5.48
CA ARG A 11 -1.87 -12.40 6.83
C ARG A 11 -0.56 -12.09 7.52
N TRP A 12 -0.60 -11.08 8.36
CA TRP A 12 0.52 -10.82 9.24
C TRP A 12 0.55 -11.87 10.36
N ASP A 13 1.73 -12.38 10.65
CA ASP A 13 2.00 -13.38 11.67
C ASP A 13 2.49 -12.76 13.00
N GLU A 14 2.29 -11.46 13.13
CA GLU A 14 2.64 -10.67 14.33
C GLU A 14 4.15 -10.62 14.64
N LYS A 15 4.98 -10.93 13.64
CA LYS A 15 6.44 -10.85 13.80
C LYS A 15 6.99 -9.52 13.32
N PRO A 16 8.04 -8.99 13.97
CA PRO A 16 8.68 -7.74 13.58
C PRO A 16 9.18 -7.72 12.13
N GLU A 17 9.80 -8.82 11.68
CA GLU A 17 10.38 -8.96 10.35
C GLU A 17 9.37 -8.98 9.20
N THR A 18 8.11 -9.23 9.51
CA THR A 18 6.98 -9.21 8.56
C THR A 18 6.06 -8.02 8.76
N SER A 19 6.46 -7.07 9.59
CA SER A 19 5.74 -5.81 9.80
C SER A 19 5.74 -4.95 8.53
N LEU A 20 4.81 -4.01 8.47
CA LEU A 20 4.73 -3.04 7.38
C LEU A 20 6.06 -2.33 7.14
N GLY A 21 6.70 -1.87 8.22
CA GLY A 21 7.97 -1.17 8.15
C GLY A 21 9.09 -2.04 7.63
N ALA A 22 9.25 -3.26 8.16
CA ALA A 22 10.28 -4.20 7.72
C ALA A 22 10.13 -4.54 6.23
N LEU A 23 8.91 -4.87 5.80
CA LEU A 23 8.62 -5.18 4.40
C LEU A 23 8.86 -3.97 3.48
N THR A 24 8.52 -2.77 3.94
CA THR A 24 8.76 -1.55 3.18
C THR A 24 10.26 -1.27 3.01
N ILE A 25 11.04 -1.36 4.08
CA ILE A 25 12.51 -1.20 4.04
C ILE A 25 13.15 -2.24 3.12
N MET A 26 12.69 -3.48 3.19
CA MET A 26 13.17 -4.56 2.34
C MET A 26 12.93 -4.27 0.85
N ALA A 27 11.73 -3.83 0.50
CA ALA A 27 11.38 -3.45 -0.87
C ALA A 27 12.22 -2.25 -1.37
N ILE A 28 12.45 -1.25 -0.52
CA ILE A 28 13.27 -0.09 -0.86
C ILE A 28 14.72 -0.52 -1.13
N ARG A 29 15.31 -1.34 -0.27
CA ARG A 29 16.69 -1.82 -0.47
C ARG A 29 16.82 -2.64 -1.74
N SER A 30 15.85 -3.51 -2.02
CA SER A 30 15.80 -4.27 -3.27
C SER A 30 15.73 -3.36 -4.51
N ALA A 31 14.93 -2.29 -4.46
CA ALA A 31 14.83 -1.33 -5.57
C ALA A 31 16.14 -0.55 -5.79
N ILE A 32 16.84 -0.19 -4.72
CA ILE A 32 18.12 0.51 -4.78
C ILE A 32 19.19 -0.40 -5.39
N GLU A 33 19.23 -1.67 -4.98
CA GLU A 33 20.13 -2.69 -5.51
C GLU A 33 19.88 -2.92 -7.01
N ASP A 34 18.61 -3.11 -7.41
CA ASP A 34 18.22 -3.29 -8.81
C ASP A 34 18.53 -2.06 -9.68
N ALA A 35 18.41 -0.86 -9.12
CA ALA A 35 18.83 0.36 -9.79
C ALA A 35 20.33 0.51 -9.95
N GLY A 36 21.13 -0.20 -9.15
CA GLY A 36 22.60 -0.11 -9.13
C GLY A 36 23.12 1.26 -8.66
N ILE A 37 22.36 1.96 -7.80
CA ILE A 37 22.72 3.27 -7.27
C ILE A 37 23.08 3.21 -5.78
N SER A 38 23.77 4.24 -5.29
CA SER A 38 23.95 4.41 -3.86
C SER A 38 22.68 4.97 -3.21
N PRO A 39 22.29 4.54 -2.00
CA PRO A 39 21.19 5.17 -1.25
C PRO A 39 21.35 6.70 -1.11
N SER A 40 22.58 7.19 -1.06
CA SER A 40 22.86 8.63 -0.97
C SER A 40 22.61 9.42 -2.26
N GLU A 41 22.36 8.75 -3.39
CA GLU A 41 21.96 9.42 -4.64
C GLU A 41 20.46 9.72 -4.68
N ILE A 42 19.68 9.17 -3.74
CA ILE A 42 18.26 9.45 -3.60
C ILE A 42 18.09 10.75 -2.83
N ASP A 43 17.48 11.74 -3.46
CA ASP A 43 17.22 13.07 -2.91
C ASP A 43 15.72 13.42 -2.84
N GLY A 44 14.85 12.50 -3.32
CA GLY A 44 13.40 12.62 -3.23
C GLY A 44 12.69 11.33 -2.86
N ILE A 45 11.58 11.45 -2.13
CA ILE A 45 10.67 10.33 -1.82
C ILE A 45 9.22 10.75 -2.04
N VAL A 46 8.47 9.90 -2.73
CA VAL A 46 7.01 9.95 -2.82
C VAL A 46 6.45 8.66 -2.20
N LEU A 47 5.71 8.79 -1.11
CA LEU A 47 5.13 7.66 -0.38
C LEU A 47 3.62 7.60 -0.64
N THR A 48 3.12 6.40 -0.94
CA THR A 48 1.69 6.14 -1.12
C THR A 48 1.26 4.85 -0.42
N PRO A 49 0.14 4.82 0.25
CA PRO A 49 -0.68 5.94 0.70
C PRO A 49 -0.03 6.71 1.86
N GLU A 50 -0.52 7.90 2.12
CA GLU A 50 -0.01 8.76 3.19
C GLU A 50 0.02 8.09 4.56
N SER A 51 -0.95 7.24 4.81
CA SER A 51 -1.05 6.54 6.07
C SER A 51 -1.53 5.12 5.85
N THR A 52 -1.34 4.36 6.83
CA THR A 52 -1.71 3.01 6.89
C THR A 52 -2.98 2.63 6.43
N THR A 53 -2.91 1.62 5.95
CA THR A 53 -3.99 1.07 5.36
C THR A 53 -4.41 -0.21 5.90
N GLY A 54 -5.63 -0.33 5.95
CA GLY A 54 -6.28 -1.57 5.91
C GLY A 54 -6.67 -2.14 7.22
N VAL A 55 -6.40 -1.58 8.32
CA VAL A 55 -6.97 -2.15 9.51
C VAL A 55 -7.24 -1.17 10.60
N SER A 56 -8.40 -1.33 11.12
CA SER A 56 -8.97 -0.77 12.32
C SER A 56 -8.11 -0.89 13.58
N ASN A 57 -6.84 -0.74 13.48
CA ASN A 57 -6.08 -0.56 14.68
C ASN A 57 -6.20 0.90 15.08
N ASP A 58 -6.65 1.11 16.27
CA ASP A 58 -6.57 2.41 16.88
C ASP A 58 -5.11 2.90 16.74
N PRO A 59 -4.86 4.02 16.06
CA PRO A 59 -3.50 4.54 15.91
C PRO A 59 -2.82 4.86 17.25
N ASN A 60 -3.62 4.95 18.31
CA ASN A 60 -3.15 5.15 19.68
C ASN A 60 -2.95 3.84 20.45
N SER A 61 -3.23 2.69 19.86
CA SER A 61 -2.93 1.42 20.52
C SER A 61 -1.43 1.33 20.81
N PRO A 62 -1.04 0.83 21.97
CA PRO A 62 0.37 0.63 22.27
C PRO A 62 1.00 -0.35 21.29
N ALA A 63 2.28 -0.18 21.02
CA ALA A 63 3.04 -1.20 20.32
C ALA A 63 2.99 -2.53 21.09
N PRO A 64 3.03 -3.67 20.42
CA PRO A 64 3.18 -4.95 21.09
C PRO A 64 4.45 -4.98 21.94
N GLU A 65 4.43 -5.71 23.04
CA GLU A 65 5.59 -5.87 23.90
C GLU A 65 6.81 -6.40 23.13
N GLY A 66 7.98 -5.81 23.34
CA GLY A 66 9.22 -6.20 22.65
C GLY A 66 9.43 -5.54 21.28
N TRP A 67 8.58 -4.60 20.89
CA TRP A 67 8.74 -3.87 19.63
C TRP A 67 9.52 -2.57 19.74
N GLU A 68 9.78 -2.11 20.98
CA GLU A 68 10.47 -0.84 21.26
C GLU A 68 11.88 -0.79 20.67
N ASP A 69 12.54 -1.95 20.61
CA ASP A 69 13.90 -2.08 20.10
C ASP A 69 14.00 -2.41 18.61
N VAL A 70 12.85 -2.71 17.97
CA VAL A 70 12.84 -3.14 16.56
C VAL A 70 13.01 -1.97 15.61
N PHE A 71 12.29 -0.88 15.90
CA PHE A 71 12.35 0.34 15.12
C PHE A 71 12.55 1.56 16.00
N LYS A 72 13.24 2.55 15.47
CA LYS A 72 13.25 3.89 16.05
C LYS A 72 11.85 4.48 15.94
N MET A 73 11.29 4.88 17.06
CA MET A 73 9.92 5.36 17.13
C MET A 73 9.84 6.84 16.78
N VAL A 74 8.73 7.20 16.18
CA VAL A 74 8.23 8.57 16.02
C VAL A 74 7.03 8.78 16.95
N ASP A 75 6.35 9.90 16.87
CA ASP A 75 5.33 10.33 17.83
C ASP A 75 4.04 9.47 17.88
N TYR A 76 4.03 8.29 17.27
CA TYR A 76 2.89 7.39 17.35
C TYR A 76 3.30 5.92 17.53
N PRO A 77 2.58 5.17 18.38
CA PRO A 77 3.01 3.85 18.88
C PRO A 77 3.02 2.76 17.79
N GLN A 78 2.27 2.94 16.71
CA GLN A 78 2.13 1.96 15.65
C GLN A 78 3.09 2.18 14.46
N ALA A 79 4.07 3.07 14.66
CA ALA A 79 5.06 3.36 13.63
C ALA A 79 5.88 2.11 13.25
N GLY A 80 5.94 1.82 11.97
CA GLY A 80 6.61 0.62 11.43
C GLY A 80 5.82 -0.68 11.59
N ILE A 81 4.77 -0.69 12.38
CA ILE A 81 3.91 -1.86 12.60
C ILE A 81 2.75 -1.85 11.61
N THR A 82 1.89 -0.86 11.73
CA THR A 82 0.71 -0.68 10.89
C THR A 82 0.77 0.59 10.06
N ARG A 83 1.69 1.46 10.36
CA ARG A 83 1.83 2.77 9.75
C ARG A 83 3.30 3.12 9.54
N GLY A 84 3.62 3.66 8.38
CA GLY A 84 4.92 4.23 8.10
C GLY A 84 4.74 5.47 7.21
N ASP A 85 5.40 6.55 7.58
CA ASP A 85 5.52 7.75 6.77
C ASP A 85 6.98 7.99 6.38
N ILE A 86 7.23 9.06 5.64
CA ILE A 86 8.58 9.37 5.16
C ILE A 86 9.52 9.66 6.34
N ASP A 87 9.06 10.36 7.37
CA ASP A 87 9.91 10.72 8.50
C ASP A 87 10.30 9.47 9.30
N TRP A 88 9.39 8.53 9.49
CA TRP A 88 9.69 7.24 10.05
C TRP A 88 10.70 6.44 9.19
N LEU A 89 10.53 6.45 7.85
CA LEU A 89 11.46 5.80 6.93
C LEU A 89 12.87 6.38 7.06
N LEU A 90 13.01 7.69 7.02
CA LEU A 90 14.32 8.34 7.14
C LEU A 90 14.98 8.11 8.49
N LEU A 91 14.20 7.98 9.56
CA LEU A 91 14.72 7.65 10.88
C LEU A 91 15.29 6.22 10.93
N ASN A 92 14.65 5.28 10.22
CA ASN A 92 15.03 3.87 10.21
C ASN A 92 15.90 3.46 9.01
N MET A 93 16.13 4.38 8.05
CA MET A 93 17.01 4.23 6.91
C MET A 93 17.97 5.44 6.81
N PRO A 94 18.92 5.59 7.76
CA PRO A 94 19.83 6.74 7.79
C PRO A 94 20.75 6.83 6.57
N GLU A 95 20.83 5.77 5.77
CA GLU A 95 21.53 5.76 4.49
C GLU A 95 20.88 6.68 3.44
N LEU A 96 19.58 7.02 3.58
CA LEU A 96 18.84 7.97 2.73
C LEU A 96 19.05 9.42 3.19
N LYS A 97 20.28 9.81 3.46
CA LYS A 97 20.66 11.05 4.15
C LYS A 97 20.46 12.33 3.34
N ASN A 98 20.30 12.21 2.02
CA ASN A 98 20.23 13.38 1.12
C ASN A 98 18.80 13.70 0.69
N VAL A 99 17.79 13.05 1.27
CA VAL A 99 16.39 13.26 0.90
C VAL A 99 15.91 14.64 1.38
N GLU A 100 15.67 15.53 0.43
CA GLU A 100 15.11 16.87 0.64
C GLU A 100 13.67 16.97 0.14
N PHE A 101 13.36 16.38 -1.04
CA PHE A 101 12.01 16.36 -1.57
C PHE A 101 11.18 15.24 -0.94
N LYS A 102 10.08 15.62 -0.28
CA LYS A 102 9.20 14.69 0.42
C LYS A 102 7.75 14.92 0.02
N MET A 103 7.07 13.86 -0.41
CA MET A 103 5.65 13.90 -0.73
C MET A 103 4.94 12.70 -0.14
N ASN A 104 4.09 12.94 0.86
CA ASN A 104 3.18 11.92 1.39
C ASN A 104 1.82 12.05 0.71
N GLY A 105 1.20 10.93 0.38
CA GLY A 105 -0.22 10.87 0.26
C GLY A 105 -0.90 10.79 -1.09
N PRO A 106 -0.25 10.56 -2.24
CA PRO A 106 -1.03 10.21 -3.42
C PRO A 106 -1.83 8.92 -3.19
N VAL A 107 -3.12 8.96 -3.47
CA VAL A 107 -4.04 7.85 -3.19
C VAL A 107 -3.71 6.58 -4.00
N CYS A 108 -3.05 6.73 -5.15
CA CYS A 108 -2.70 5.60 -6.01
C CYS A 108 -1.29 5.73 -6.60
N MET A 109 -0.73 4.58 -6.97
CA MET A 109 0.62 4.50 -7.52
C MET A 109 0.82 5.31 -8.80
N SER A 110 -0.18 5.37 -9.69
CA SER A 110 -0.08 6.15 -10.92
C SER A 110 0.12 7.64 -10.62
N VAL A 111 -0.60 8.17 -9.64
CA VAL A 111 -0.41 9.57 -9.19
C VAL A 111 0.96 9.75 -8.54
N ALA A 112 1.39 8.79 -7.72
CA ALA A 112 2.71 8.85 -7.09
C ALA A 112 3.84 8.88 -8.13
N PHE A 113 3.76 8.04 -9.17
CA PHE A 113 4.71 8.05 -10.27
C PHE A 113 4.70 9.36 -11.06
N THR A 114 3.50 9.86 -11.38
CA THR A 114 3.37 11.13 -12.09
C THR A 114 3.96 12.28 -11.27
N SER A 115 3.69 12.31 -9.97
CA SER A 115 4.23 13.33 -9.06
C SER A 115 5.76 13.27 -8.97
N ALA A 116 6.32 12.06 -8.88
CA ALA A 116 7.77 11.88 -8.86
C ALA A 116 8.41 12.31 -10.19
N ALA A 117 7.82 11.92 -11.33
CA ALA A 117 8.30 12.31 -12.65
C ALA A 117 8.23 13.83 -12.85
N GLU A 118 7.17 14.46 -12.37
CA GLU A 118 7.01 15.92 -12.40
C GLU A 118 8.06 16.60 -11.51
N ALA A 119 8.32 16.11 -10.32
CA ALA A 119 9.34 16.64 -9.42
C ALA A 119 10.74 16.58 -10.07
N VAL A 120 11.08 15.45 -10.69
CA VAL A 120 12.35 15.29 -11.44
C VAL A 120 12.40 16.26 -12.62
N SER A 121 11.35 16.34 -13.42
CA SER A 121 11.31 17.22 -14.60
C SER A 121 11.43 18.70 -14.27
N ARG A 122 10.98 19.09 -13.07
CA ARG A 122 11.10 20.47 -12.55
C ARG A 122 12.42 20.73 -11.81
N GLY A 123 13.27 19.73 -11.67
CA GLY A 123 14.53 19.85 -10.94
C GLY A 123 14.37 19.99 -9.42
N LEU A 124 13.23 19.55 -8.87
CA LEU A 124 12.99 19.53 -7.42
C LEU A 124 13.73 18.35 -6.75
N THR A 125 14.05 17.34 -7.50
CA THR A 125 14.81 16.17 -7.09
C THR A 125 15.50 15.58 -8.32
N GLY A 126 16.67 15.00 -8.16
CA GLY A 126 17.41 14.33 -9.23
C GLY A 126 17.06 12.84 -9.33
N THR A 127 16.90 12.20 -8.19
CA THR A 127 16.57 10.78 -8.08
C THR A 127 15.47 10.58 -7.06
N CYS A 128 14.26 10.25 -7.55
CA CYS A 128 13.08 10.11 -6.72
C CYS A 128 12.70 8.67 -6.48
N LEU A 129 12.62 8.27 -5.22
CA LEU A 129 12.12 6.98 -4.78
C LEU A 129 10.61 7.03 -4.64
N VAL A 130 9.89 6.14 -5.34
CA VAL A 130 8.44 5.99 -5.17
C VAL A 130 8.17 4.73 -4.35
N VAL A 131 7.52 4.90 -3.21
CA VAL A 131 7.29 3.83 -2.25
C VAL A 131 5.79 3.57 -2.08
N ARG A 132 5.42 2.31 -2.10
CA ARG A 132 4.09 1.87 -1.68
C ARG A 132 4.21 0.89 -0.53
N GLY A 133 3.81 1.35 0.65
CA GLY A 133 3.67 0.49 1.82
C GLY A 133 2.20 0.17 2.06
N TRP A 134 1.82 -1.09 1.90
CA TRP A 134 0.45 -1.52 2.13
C TRP A 134 0.42 -2.87 2.82
N HIS A 135 -0.21 -2.93 3.97
CA HIS A 135 -0.31 -4.13 4.76
C HIS A 135 -1.73 -4.38 5.25
N ASN A 136 -2.23 -5.59 5.02
CA ASN A 136 -3.53 -6.01 5.51
C ASN A 136 -3.37 -6.95 6.70
N LEU A 137 -3.12 -6.39 7.87
CA LEU A 137 -2.72 -7.11 9.07
C LEU A 137 -3.65 -8.26 9.45
N ALA A 138 -4.94 -8.07 9.34
CA ALA A 138 -5.91 -9.06 9.80
C ALA A 138 -6.64 -9.78 8.65
N GLY A 139 -6.22 -9.61 7.41
CA GLY A 139 -6.98 -10.07 6.26
C GLY A 139 -8.35 -9.38 6.11
N ARG A 140 -8.51 -8.20 6.72
CA ARG A 140 -9.78 -7.48 6.81
C ARG A 140 -9.68 -6.11 6.15
N TYR A 141 -9.23 -6.09 4.92
CA TYR A 141 -8.97 -4.88 4.15
C TYR A 141 -10.07 -3.80 4.20
N TYR A 142 -11.33 -4.21 4.35
CA TYR A 142 -12.45 -3.29 4.30
C TYR A 142 -13.13 -3.00 5.65
N VAL A 143 -12.70 -3.61 6.73
CA VAL A 143 -13.43 -3.51 8.00
C VAL A 143 -13.14 -2.21 8.76
N GLY A 144 -11.98 -1.59 8.54
CA GLY A 144 -11.60 -0.35 9.23
C GLY A 144 -12.05 0.95 8.57
N GLN A 145 -12.60 0.90 7.36
CA GLN A 145 -12.94 2.12 6.61
C GLN A 145 -14.30 2.72 6.96
N GLY A 146 -15.13 2.01 7.73
CA GLY A 146 -16.53 2.41 7.94
C GLY A 146 -16.71 3.79 8.57
N ALA A 147 -16.17 4.01 9.73
CA ALA A 147 -16.42 5.26 10.49
C ALA A 147 -15.57 6.45 10.00
N ALA A 148 -14.33 6.23 9.65
CA ALA A 148 -13.45 7.30 9.14
C ALA A 148 -13.80 7.71 7.71
N ALA A 149 -14.18 6.75 6.87
CA ALA A 149 -14.65 7.03 5.52
C ALA A 149 -15.96 7.82 5.49
N LEU A 150 -16.80 7.65 6.50
CA LEU A 150 -18.03 8.43 6.67
C LEU A 150 -17.80 9.94 6.84
N GLN A 151 -16.72 10.31 7.55
CA GLN A 151 -16.42 11.71 7.84
C GLN A 151 -15.76 12.44 6.67
N THR A 152 -15.07 11.70 5.80
CA THR A 152 -14.28 12.27 4.71
C THR A 152 -14.80 11.93 3.31
N ALA A 153 -15.83 11.10 3.20
CA ALA A 153 -16.38 10.67 1.93
C ALA A 153 -16.98 11.85 1.14
N SER A 154 -16.55 11.98 -0.09
CA SER A 154 -17.09 12.90 -1.08
C SER A 154 -17.80 12.14 -2.21
N GLY A 155 -18.71 12.81 -2.91
CA GLY A 155 -19.44 12.20 -4.02
C GLY A 155 -20.34 11.02 -3.61
N PRO A 156 -20.49 9.99 -4.45
CA PRO A 156 -21.37 8.84 -4.18
C PRO A 156 -21.05 8.09 -2.88
N GLY A 157 -19.78 8.07 -2.46
CA GLY A 157 -19.34 7.42 -1.22
C GLY A 157 -19.99 8.01 0.03
N LYS A 158 -20.39 9.28 -0.02
CA LYS A 158 -21.09 9.96 1.07
C LYS A 158 -22.43 9.29 1.41
N TYR A 159 -23.12 8.79 0.41
CA TYR A 159 -24.42 8.13 0.60
C TYR A 159 -24.26 6.67 1.06
N GLY A 160 -23.25 5.97 0.56
CA GLY A 160 -22.96 4.60 0.98
C GLY A 160 -22.47 4.49 2.42
N GLY A 161 -21.75 5.50 2.89
CA GLY A 161 -21.18 5.54 4.22
C GLY A 161 -22.23 5.47 5.35
N ILE A 162 -23.40 6.09 5.17
CA ILE A 162 -24.50 6.06 6.14
C ILE A 162 -24.98 4.63 6.42
N TRP A 163 -24.87 3.75 5.43
CA TRP A 163 -25.26 2.34 5.50
C TRP A 163 -24.11 1.41 5.85
N GLY A 164 -22.94 1.95 6.16
CA GLY A 164 -21.75 1.15 6.41
C GLY A 164 -21.26 0.34 5.20
N MET A 165 -21.59 0.80 3.98
CA MET A 165 -21.26 0.08 2.76
C MET A 165 -19.76 0.19 2.46
N PRO A 166 -19.04 -0.91 2.28
CA PRO A 166 -17.65 -0.90 1.83
C PRO A 166 -17.56 -0.42 0.36
N ALA A 167 -16.40 0.07 -0.03
CA ALA A 167 -16.14 0.55 -1.39
C ALA A 167 -16.51 -0.48 -2.49
N CYS A 168 -16.31 -1.76 -2.21
CA CYS A 168 -16.72 -2.83 -3.13
C CYS A 168 -18.22 -2.88 -3.35
N ALA A 169 -19.04 -2.64 -2.33
CA ALA A 169 -20.49 -2.64 -2.49
C ALA A 169 -20.95 -1.49 -3.40
N THR A 170 -20.32 -0.31 -3.26
CA THR A 170 -20.61 0.82 -4.16
C THR A 170 -20.26 0.48 -5.61
N THR A 171 -19.11 -0.16 -5.84
CA THR A 171 -18.71 -0.62 -7.18
C THR A 171 -19.68 -1.69 -7.72
N ALA A 172 -20.12 -2.62 -6.86
CA ALA A 172 -21.08 -3.65 -7.23
C ALA A 172 -22.43 -3.05 -7.66
N MET A 173 -22.90 -1.99 -7.01
CA MET A 173 -24.13 -1.30 -7.41
C MET A 173 -24.03 -0.69 -8.82
N VAL A 174 -22.90 -0.06 -9.14
CA VAL A 174 -22.65 0.49 -10.49
C VAL A 174 -22.61 -0.64 -11.53
N PHE A 175 -22.01 -1.75 -11.19
CA PHE A 175 -21.97 -2.92 -12.07
C PHE A 175 -23.35 -3.54 -12.26
N GLU A 176 -24.15 -3.63 -11.21
CA GLU A 176 -25.54 -4.09 -11.29
C GLU A 176 -26.40 -3.19 -12.19
N GLU A 177 -26.25 -1.87 -12.06
CA GLU A 177 -26.93 -0.93 -12.96
C GLU A 177 -26.54 -1.15 -14.41
N TYR A 178 -25.25 -1.37 -14.67
CA TYR A 178 -24.77 -1.71 -16.02
C TYR A 178 -25.41 -3.00 -16.53
N CYS A 179 -25.42 -4.06 -15.71
CA CYS A 179 -26.04 -5.34 -16.07
C CYS A 179 -27.51 -5.18 -16.42
N ASN A 180 -28.27 -4.47 -15.60
CA ASN A 180 -29.67 -4.19 -15.83
C ASN A 180 -29.92 -3.38 -17.11
N LYS A 181 -29.13 -2.34 -17.33
CA LYS A 181 -29.26 -1.46 -18.50
C LYS A 181 -29.00 -2.18 -19.83
N TYR A 182 -28.05 -3.10 -19.84
CA TYR A 182 -27.59 -3.76 -21.06
C TYR A 182 -28.03 -5.23 -21.16
N GLY A 183 -28.88 -5.71 -20.26
CA GLY A 183 -29.35 -7.10 -20.25
C GLY A 183 -28.20 -8.11 -20.07
N LYS A 184 -27.23 -7.78 -19.24
CA LYS A 184 -26.08 -8.64 -18.93
C LYS A 184 -26.23 -9.26 -17.56
N ASN A 185 -25.44 -10.28 -17.29
CA ASN A 185 -25.32 -10.88 -15.96
C ASN A 185 -23.85 -10.85 -15.51
N HIS A 186 -23.61 -11.26 -14.26
CA HIS A 186 -22.27 -11.27 -13.67
C HIS A 186 -21.29 -12.20 -14.40
N ASP A 187 -21.77 -13.21 -15.11
CA ASP A 187 -20.93 -14.17 -15.83
C ASP A 187 -20.10 -13.51 -16.95
N MET A 188 -20.51 -12.33 -17.41
CA MET A 188 -19.74 -11.56 -18.38
C MET A 188 -18.31 -11.26 -17.93
N MET A 189 -18.07 -11.22 -16.62
CA MET A 189 -16.74 -10.97 -16.04
C MET A 189 -15.87 -12.23 -15.97
N ALA A 190 -16.45 -13.42 -16.14
CA ALA A 190 -15.72 -14.68 -15.97
C ALA A 190 -14.48 -14.79 -16.87
N PRO A 191 -14.52 -14.46 -18.19
CA PRO A 191 -13.33 -14.51 -19.03
C PRO A 191 -12.20 -13.60 -18.54
N PHE A 192 -12.53 -12.40 -18.07
CA PHE A 192 -11.58 -11.45 -17.52
C PHE A 192 -10.91 -12.00 -16.26
N VAL A 193 -11.71 -12.51 -15.30
CA VAL A 193 -11.19 -13.09 -14.05
C VAL A 193 -10.31 -14.31 -14.31
N VAL A 194 -10.69 -15.16 -15.28
CA VAL A 194 -9.89 -16.34 -15.68
C VAL A 194 -8.53 -15.89 -16.22
N GLU A 195 -8.51 -14.87 -17.07
CA GLU A 195 -7.25 -14.38 -17.65
C GLU A 195 -6.37 -13.70 -16.60
N GLU A 196 -6.94 -12.90 -15.71
CA GLU A 196 -6.19 -12.31 -14.60
C GLU A 196 -5.59 -13.40 -13.70
N ARG A 197 -6.35 -14.47 -13.42
CA ARG A 197 -5.85 -15.58 -12.62
C ARG A 197 -4.71 -16.31 -13.32
N ARG A 198 -4.85 -16.55 -14.63
CA ARG A 198 -3.79 -17.15 -15.44
C ARG A 198 -2.51 -16.32 -15.40
N ASN A 199 -2.63 -15.02 -15.60
CA ASN A 199 -1.49 -14.10 -15.53
C ASN A 199 -0.87 -14.05 -14.13
N GLY A 200 -1.69 -14.05 -13.09
CA GLY A 200 -1.22 -14.10 -11.71
C GLY A 200 -0.45 -15.39 -11.37
N LEU A 201 -0.79 -16.52 -11.98
CA LEU A 201 -0.05 -17.78 -11.83
C LEU A 201 1.31 -17.79 -12.53
N MET A 202 1.50 -16.93 -13.52
CA MET A 202 2.78 -16.80 -14.22
C MET A 202 3.79 -15.94 -13.47
N ASN A 203 3.35 -15.10 -12.56
CA ASN A 203 4.24 -14.29 -11.75
C ASN A 203 4.81 -15.13 -10.58
N PRO A 204 6.12 -15.45 -10.55
CA PRO A 204 6.70 -16.30 -9.50
C PRO A 204 6.59 -15.67 -8.10
N ASP A 205 6.56 -14.34 -8.01
CA ASP A 205 6.43 -13.60 -6.76
C ASP A 205 4.98 -13.35 -6.37
N GLY A 206 4.04 -13.79 -7.21
CA GLY A 206 2.62 -13.59 -7.00
C GLY A 206 2.04 -14.54 -5.94
N PHE A 207 1.10 -14.03 -5.15
CA PHE A 207 0.45 -14.83 -4.11
C PHE A 207 -0.13 -16.15 -4.64
N PHE A 208 -0.78 -16.13 -5.79
CA PHE A 208 -1.42 -17.31 -6.38
C PHE A 208 -0.44 -18.34 -6.95
N SER A 209 0.74 -17.91 -7.39
CA SER A 209 1.78 -18.83 -7.86
C SER A 209 2.46 -19.55 -6.71
N GLN A 210 2.61 -18.87 -5.57
CA GLN A 210 3.23 -19.42 -4.37
C GLN A 210 2.27 -20.33 -3.56
N HIS A 211 0.97 -20.09 -3.61
CA HIS A 211 -0.07 -20.74 -2.83
C HIS A 211 -1.07 -21.44 -3.75
N ARG A 212 -0.59 -22.45 -4.44
CA ARG A 212 -1.39 -23.20 -5.41
C ARG A 212 -2.45 -24.09 -4.78
N PRO A 213 -3.15 -24.80 -5.62
CA PRO A 213 -4.59 -24.79 -5.91
C PRO A 213 -5.46 -24.93 -4.68
N GLU A 214 -4.91 -25.27 -3.55
CA GLU A 214 -5.64 -25.43 -2.29
C GLU A 214 -6.35 -24.16 -1.85
N MET A 215 -6.07 -23.05 -2.53
CA MET A 215 -6.58 -21.73 -2.17
C MET A 215 -7.44 -21.10 -3.25
N ILE A 216 -7.79 -21.83 -4.28
CA ILE A 216 -8.59 -21.33 -5.39
C ILE A 216 -10.01 -21.86 -5.30
#